data_e926389b6099f7cc159924cd69cd2280
#
_entry.id   e926389b6099f7cc159924cd69cd2280
#
_cell.length_a   1.000
_cell.length_b   1.000
_cell.length_c   1.000
_cell.angle_alpha   90.00
_cell.angle_beta   90.00
_cell.angle_gamma   90.00
#
_symmetry.space_group_name_H-M   'P 1'
#
loop_
_entity.id
_entity.type
_entity.pdbx_description
1 polymer ?
#
loop_
_entity_poly.entity_id
_entity_poly.type
_entity_poly.pdbx_seq_one_letter_code
_entity_poly.pdbx_strand_id
1 'polypeptide(L)'
;MHTCSKEDLLNLNPTIYGELDNEVGSYLAWTVENLEGSKWNSFALQTNEDVESFGFSIYSRWEGDEFVSALAQTGQTMLDRERSAWAMPLGIVGFTQFRYVIDTIASAAPSINAIVFQYCKPSGSGTCPGIGNYPAVGEGQISPAKCAEGFRGYSYRECHDGVLGDVKNDKCEYKLPTKIQYENNNMEFVMNTEVSSGRPSYRNIITRFFMQDSTPLPDGLTLNEQTGEITGKPIALLNTKTFTVRAENPAGETYVAITISVRKGYCMPEGVFERTDVGETAVYQCALQGSYVGTQKRACVLGKRDGEWQKASGFCMPVLTIVRIVVVVIVLIAVVVFLLLRTRSKKAVGGVKGKAVKTAAAKKTATKTVTV
;
A
#
# COMPACT_ATOMS: atom_id res chain seq x y z
N MET A 1 -47.50 21.43 -0.60
CA MET A 1 -47.89 21.08 -1.97
C MET A 1 -47.20 22.04 -2.95
N HIS A 2 -46.51 21.57 -3.92
CA HIS A 2 -45.96 22.43 -4.98
C HIS A 2 -47.04 22.62 -6.06
N THR A 3 -47.28 23.83 -6.50
CA THR A 3 -48.14 24.11 -7.66
C THR A 3 -47.26 24.32 -8.87
N CYS A 4 -47.35 23.41 -9.85
CA CYS A 4 -46.69 23.55 -11.14
C CYS A 4 -47.60 24.33 -12.08
N SER A 5 -47.13 25.45 -12.67
CA SER A 5 -47.86 26.16 -13.70
C SER A 5 -47.43 25.67 -15.09
N LYS A 6 -48.35 25.75 -16.09
CA LYS A 6 -48.01 25.44 -17.48
C LYS A 6 -46.95 26.38 -18.09
N GLU A 7 -46.76 27.54 -17.51
CA GLU A 7 -45.79 28.56 -17.96
C GLU A 7 -44.38 28.31 -17.51
N ASP A 8 -44.18 27.43 -16.52
CA ASP A 8 -42.85 27.05 -16.00
C ASP A 8 -42.21 25.89 -16.79
N LEU A 9 -42.72 25.49 -17.94
CA LEU A 9 -42.18 24.48 -18.81
C LEU A 9 -40.93 25.01 -19.52
N LEU A 10 -39.77 24.52 -19.13
CA LEU A 10 -38.53 24.81 -19.84
C LEU A 10 -38.45 23.92 -21.11
N ASN A 11 -38.48 24.55 -22.25
CA ASN A 11 -38.27 23.89 -23.55
C ASN A 11 -36.74 23.69 -23.70
N LEU A 12 -36.24 22.60 -23.20
CA LEU A 12 -34.85 22.22 -23.35
C LEU A 12 -34.72 21.34 -24.61
N ASN A 13 -33.65 21.55 -25.35
CA ASN A 13 -33.29 20.74 -26.50
C ASN A 13 -32.23 19.70 -26.02
N PRO A 14 -32.64 18.57 -25.42
CA PRO A 14 -31.71 17.58 -24.91
C PRO A 14 -31.10 16.76 -26.03
N THR A 15 -29.82 16.48 -25.94
CA THR A 15 -29.23 15.39 -26.71
C THR A 15 -29.62 14.07 -26.03
N ILE A 16 -30.53 13.32 -26.67
CA ILE A 16 -31.02 12.04 -26.14
C ILE A 16 -30.15 10.92 -26.68
N TYR A 17 -29.73 10.00 -25.82
CA TYR A 17 -28.99 8.81 -26.20
C TYR A 17 -29.39 7.61 -25.30
N GLY A 18 -29.28 6.42 -25.84
CA GLY A 18 -29.68 5.17 -25.19
C GLY A 18 -30.90 4.54 -25.87
N GLU A 19 -31.09 3.28 -25.62
CA GLU A 19 -32.25 2.52 -26.12
C GLU A 19 -33.21 2.25 -24.96
N LEU A 20 -34.48 2.47 -25.20
CA LEU A 20 -35.55 2.11 -24.29
C LEU A 20 -36.26 0.88 -24.87
N ASP A 21 -35.78 -0.30 -24.50
CA ASP A 21 -36.45 -1.55 -24.72
C ASP A 21 -37.59 -1.74 -23.68
N ASN A 22 -38.55 -2.61 -23.98
CA ASN A 22 -39.66 -2.92 -23.08
C ASN A 22 -39.22 -3.85 -21.94
N GLU A 23 -38.05 -3.63 -21.36
CA GLU A 23 -37.45 -4.48 -20.32
C GLU A 23 -37.02 -3.67 -19.11
N VAL A 24 -37.03 -4.32 -17.93
CA VAL A 24 -36.49 -3.76 -16.70
C VAL A 24 -35.00 -3.50 -16.88
N GLY A 25 -34.53 -2.32 -16.48
CA GLY A 25 -33.16 -1.87 -16.64
C GLY A 25 -32.91 -1.08 -17.93
N SER A 26 -33.84 -1.05 -18.89
CA SER A 26 -33.77 -0.18 -20.05
C SER A 26 -33.79 1.28 -19.64
N TYR A 27 -33.05 2.12 -20.38
CA TYR A 27 -32.91 3.51 -20.00
C TYR A 27 -32.86 4.47 -21.18
N LEU A 28 -33.30 5.68 -20.96
CA LEU A 28 -33.00 6.86 -21.75
C LEU A 28 -32.05 7.76 -20.98
N ALA A 29 -31.00 8.23 -21.65
CA ALA A 29 -30.10 9.18 -21.07
C ALA A 29 -30.01 10.45 -21.93
N TRP A 30 -29.77 11.57 -21.28
CA TRP A 30 -29.62 12.85 -21.98
C TRP A 30 -28.67 13.78 -21.21
N THR A 31 -28.06 14.69 -21.95
CA THR A 31 -27.23 15.75 -21.43
C THR A 31 -27.96 17.06 -21.67
N VAL A 32 -27.94 17.92 -20.68
CA VAL A 32 -28.49 19.28 -20.79
C VAL A 32 -27.32 20.25 -20.82
N GLU A 33 -27.20 20.97 -21.92
CA GLU A 33 -26.22 22.03 -22.06
C GLU A 33 -26.77 23.33 -21.49
N ASN A 34 -25.92 24.08 -20.83
CA ASN A 34 -26.20 25.45 -20.38
C ASN A 34 -27.35 25.60 -19.36
N LEU A 35 -27.19 24.98 -18.19
CA LEU A 35 -28.13 25.03 -17.07
C LEU A 35 -28.04 26.32 -16.22
N GLU A 36 -27.33 27.37 -16.64
CA GLU A 36 -27.28 28.60 -15.88
C GLU A 36 -28.69 29.16 -15.64
N GLY A 37 -29.11 29.12 -14.38
CA GLY A 37 -30.42 29.61 -13.95
C GLY A 37 -31.58 28.62 -14.04
N SER A 38 -31.39 27.42 -14.59
CA SER A 38 -32.46 26.41 -14.65
C SER A 38 -32.65 25.72 -13.29
N LYS A 39 -33.84 25.80 -12.76
CA LYS A 39 -34.21 25.19 -11.48
C LYS A 39 -35.32 24.19 -11.73
N TRP A 40 -34.98 22.92 -11.75
CA TRP A 40 -35.99 21.86 -11.88
C TRP A 40 -36.19 21.18 -10.54
N ASN A 41 -37.44 21.00 -10.17
CA ASN A 41 -37.77 20.33 -8.92
C ASN A 41 -38.94 19.35 -9.08
N SER A 42 -39.31 19.08 -10.33
CA SER A 42 -40.35 18.10 -10.66
C SER A 42 -40.05 17.41 -11.97
N PHE A 43 -40.41 16.14 -12.04
CA PHE A 43 -40.34 15.27 -13.20
C PHE A 43 -41.75 14.82 -13.57
N ALA A 44 -42.12 14.83 -14.83
CA ALA A 44 -43.39 14.38 -15.29
C ALA A 44 -43.28 13.43 -16.47
N LEU A 45 -44.12 12.41 -16.48
CA LEU A 45 -44.33 11.46 -17.59
C LEU A 45 -45.74 11.57 -18.14
N GLN A 46 -45.85 11.27 -19.43
CA GLN A 46 -47.11 11.05 -20.10
C GLN A 46 -46.99 9.79 -20.92
N THR A 47 -47.96 8.89 -20.79
CA THR A 47 -48.06 7.64 -21.56
C THR A 47 -49.15 7.70 -22.60
N ASN A 48 -49.12 6.81 -23.60
CA ASN A 48 -50.15 6.68 -24.62
C ASN A 48 -51.20 5.58 -24.30
N GLU A 49 -51.13 5.03 -23.11
CA GLU A 49 -51.95 3.92 -22.63
C GLU A 49 -52.04 3.93 -21.12
N ASP A 50 -53.08 3.25 -20.57
CA ASP A 50 -53.16 3.01 -19.16
C ASP A 50 -52.05 2.04 -18.72
N VAL A 51 -51.33 2.40 -17.65
CA VAL A 51 -50.24 1.59 -17.11
C VAL A 51 -50.46 1.40 -15.62
N GLU A 52 -50.40 0.17 -15.16
CA GLU A 52 -50.52 -0.18 -13.73
C GLU A 52 -49.22 -0.76 -13.17
N SER A 53 -48.97 -0.51 -11.91
CA SER A 53 -47.84 -1.08 -11.13
C SER A 53 -46.47 -0.89 -11.80
N PHE A 54 -46.25 0.28 -12.31
CA PHE A 54 -45.02 0.67 -12.98
C PHE A 54 -44.06 1.31 -12.03
N GLY A 55 -42.76 1.05 -12.17
CA GLY A 55 -41.71 1.66 -11.38
C GLY A 55 -40.59 2.21 -12.25
N PHE A 56 -40.07 3.36 -11.87
CA PHE A 56 -38.97 4.01 -12.55
C PHE A 56 -38.06 4.78 -11.60
N SER A 57 -36.84 5.04 -12.04
CA SER A 57 -35.90 5.92 -11.37
C SER A 57 -35.34 6.98 -12.31
N ILE A 58 -35.12 8.16 -11.76
CA ILE A 58 -34.34 9.21 -12.39
C ILE A 58 -33.00 9.29 -11.69
N TYR A 59 -31.95 9.15 -12.46
CA TYR A 59 -30.58 9.35 -12.02
C TYR A 59 -30.04 10.64 -12.60
N SER A 60 -29.19 11.33 -11.85
CA SER A 60 -28.49 12.51 -12.30
C SER A 60 -27.00 12.43 -11.92
N ARG A 61 -26.15 13.13 -12.66
CA ARG A 61 -24.73 13.25 -12.32
C ARG A 61 -24.13 14.57 -12.75
N TRP A 62 -23.07 14.98 -12.05
CA TRP A 62 -22.13 15.95 -12.56
C TRP A 62 -21.23 15.33 -13.63
N GLU A 63 -20.73 16.14 -14.53
CA GLU A 63 -19.80 15.67 -15.55
C GLU A 63 -18.59 14.97 -14.91
N GLY A 64 -18.27 13.78 -15.42
CA GLY A 64 -17.17 12.96 -14.91
C GLY A 64 -17.42 12.18 -13.61
N ASP A 65 -18.62 12.30 -13.01
CA ASP A 65 -19.00 11.58 -11.80
C ASP A 65 -19.94 10.38 -12.06
N GLU A 66 -20.19 9.60 -11.00
CA GLU A 66 -21.17 8.52 -11.03
C GLU A 66 -22.60 9.06 -10.97
N PHE A 67 -23.56 8.32 -11.52
CA PHE A 67 -24.97 8.65 -11.38
C PHE A 67 -25.44 8.48 -9.94
N VAL A 68 -26.26 9.42 -9.47
CA VAL A 68 -26.96 9.37 -8.18
C VAL A 68 -28.45 9.33 -8.40
N SER A 69 -29.18 8.61 -7.57
CA SER A 69 -30.65 8.58 -7.63
C SER A 69 -31.24 9.92 -7.22
N ALA A 70 -31.92 10.57 -8.13
CA ALA A 70 -32.62 11.84 -7.89
C ALA A 70 -34.09 11.63 -7.54
N LEU A 71 -34.71 10.57 -8.09
CA LEU A 71 -36.09 10.19 -7.84
C LEU A 71 -36.22 8.68 -8.07
N ALA A 72 -36.96 7.98 -7.24
CA ALA A 72 -37.38 6.61 -7.46
C ALA A 72 -38.86 6.46 -7.11
N GLN A 73 -39.62 5.84 -7.97
CA GLN A 73 -41.05 5.61 -7.81
C GLN A 73 -41.41 4.16 -8.13
N THR A 74 -42.26 3.56 -7.33
CA THR A 74 -42.72 2.18 -7.48
C THR A 74 -44.25 2.12 -7.43
N GLY A 75 -44.82 1.12 -8.13
CA GLY A 75 -46.26 0.86 -8.08
C GLY A 75 -47.12 2.02 -8.59
N GLN A 76 -46.61 2.78 -9.58
CA GLN A 76 -47.34 3.92 -10.14
C GLN A 76 -48.41 3.44 -11.12
N THR A 77 -49.55 4.12 -11.14
CA THR A 77 -50.62 3.98 -12.12
C THR A 77 -50.70 5.26 -12.90
N MET A 78 -50.71 5.14 -14.23
CA MET A 78 -50.82 6.26 -15.16
C MET A 78 -51.96 6.00 -16.11
N LEU A 79 -52.74 7.05 -16.41
CA LEU A 79 -53.83 6.98 -17.34
C LEU A 79 -53.41 7.47 -18.75
N ASP A 80 -54.03 6.91 -19.77
CA ASP A 80 -53.77 7.27 -21.18
C ASP A 80 -53.81 8.79 -21.39
N ARG A 81 -52.73 9.32 -21.95
CA ARG A 81 -52.55 10.75 -22.25
C ARG A 81 -52.63 11.70 -21.08
N GLU A 82 -52.75 11.19 -19.85
CA GLU A 82 -52.62 12.02 -18.68
C GLU A 82 -51.16 12.19 -18.24
N ARG A 83 -50.86 13.38 -17.77
CA ARG A 83 -49.54 13.70 -17.28
C ARG A 83 -49.48 13.48 -15.76
N SER A 84 -48.65 12.58 -15.34
CA SER A 84 -48.33 12.37 -13.95
C SER A 84 -47.02 13.07 -13.60
N ALA A 85 -46.96 13.77 -12.47
CA ALA A 85 -45.83 14.54 -12.03
C ALA A 85 -45.39 14.19 -10.61
N TRP A 86 -44.08 14.10 -10.39
CA TRP A 86 -43.49 13.82 -9.08
C TRP A 86 -42.51 14.93 -8.70
N ALA A 87 -42.51 15.31 -7.44
CA ALA A 87 -41.51 16.22 -6.88
C ALA A 87 -40.14 15.57 -6.88
N MET A 88 -39.14 16.31 -7.26
CA MET A 88 -37.73 15.90 -7.16
C MET A 88 -37.10 16.59 -5.96
N PRO A 89 -36.90 15.88 -4.84
CA PRO A 89 -36.32 16.46 -3.63
C PRO A 89 -34.93 17.01 -3.85
N LEU A 90 -34.14 16.28 -4.66
CA LEU A 90 -32.85 16.72 -5.10
C LEU A 90 -33.04 17.72 -6.24
N GLY A 91 -32.89 18.99 -5.96
CA GLY A 91 -32.92 20.03 -6.99
C GLY A 91 -31.85 19.75 -8.06
N ILE A 92 -32.21 20.00 -9.34
CA ILE A 92 -31.32 19.72 -10.49
C ILE A 92 -30.23 20.81 -10.66
N VAL A 93 -29.82 21.44 -9.58
CA VAL A 93 -28.82 22.51 -9.66
C VAL A 93 -27.44 21.90 -9.80
N GLY A 94 -26.78 22.13 -10.91
CA GLY A 94 -25.43 21.69 -11.19
C GLY A 94 -25.27 20.33 -11.86
N PHE A 95 -26.33 19.52 -11.94
CA PHE A 95 -26.32 18.28 -12.70
C PHE A 95 -26.49 18.58 -14.19
N THR A 96 -25.71 17.90 -15.04
CA THR A 96 -25.73 18.10 -16.49
C THR A 96 -26.19 16.86 -17.24
N GLN A 97 -26.13 15.70 -16.62
CA GLN A 97 -26.49 14.43 -17.25
C GLN A 97 -27.54 13.70 -16.43
N PHE A 98 -28.52 13.14 -17.13
CA PHE A 98 -29.68 12.49 -16.57
C PHE A 98 -29.93 11.15 -17.23
N ARG A 99 -30.51 10.22 -16.45
CA ARG A 99 -30.92 8.90 -16.93
C ARG A 99 -32.26 8.54 -16.32
N TYR A 100 -33.25 8.24 -17.16
CA TYR A 100 -34.50 7.59 -16.78
C TYR A 100 -34.34 6.09 -16.94
N VAL A 101 -34.69 5.32 -15.94
CA VAL A 101 -34.54 3.85 -15.95
C VAL A 101 -35.88 3.21 -15.56
N ILE A 102 -36.28 2.17 -16.28
CA ILE A 102 -37.44 1.35 -15.92
C ILE A 102 -37.01 0.35 -14.86
N ASP A 103 -37.59 0.43 -13.66
CA ASP A 103 -37.25 -0.45 -12.53
C ASP A 103 -38.17 -1.66 -12.42
N THR A 104 -39.47 -1.48 -12.65
CA THR A 104 -40.46 -2.56 -12.60
C THR A 104 -41.55 -2.38 -13.65
N ILE A 105 -42.04 -3.50 -14.16
CA ILE A 105 -43.11 -3.59 -15.16
C ILE A 105 -44.10 -4.66 -14.69
N ALA A 106 -45.40 -4.37 -14.70
CA ALA A 106 -46.41 -5.36 -14.33
C ALA A 106 -46.78 -6.29 -15.50
N SER A 107 -47.02 -5.73 -16.68
CA SER A 107 -47.47 -6.49 -17.87
C SER A 107 -46.75 -6.11 -19.14
N ALA A 108 -46.48 -4.83 -19.34
CA ALA A 108 -45.71 -4.28 -20.46
C ALA A 108 -45.00 -2.99 -20.03
N ALA A 109 -43.92 -2.62 -20.72
CA ALA A 109 -43.31 -1.32 -20.53
C ALA A 109 -44.25 -0.22 -21.10
N PRO A 110 -44.34 0.92 -20.42
CA PRO A 110 -45.21 2.00 -20.87
C PRO A 110 -44.70 2.62 -22.17
N SER A 111 -45.61 2.86 -23.12
CA SER A 111 -45.31 3.69 -24.27
C SER A 111 -45.28 5.15 -23.82
N ILE A 112 -44.08 5.68 -23.64
CA ILE A 112 -43.89 7.04 -23.13
C ILE A 112 -44.02 8.04 -24.26
N ASN A 113 -45.01 8.93 -24.17
CA ASN A 113 -45.26 10.00 -25.09
C ASN A 113 -44.45 11.26 -24.80
N ALA A 114 -44.24 11.56 -23.53
CA ALA A 114 -43.48 12.71 -23.12
C ALA A 114 -42.78 12.51 -21.78
N ILE A 115 -41.52 12.98 -21.71
CA ILE A 115 -40.74 13.13 -20.51
C ILE A 115 -40.49 14.62 -20.31
N VAL A 116 -40.89 15.17 -19.17
CA VAL A 116 -40.83 16.61 -18.93
C VAL A 116 -40.21 16.90 -17.58
N PHE A 117 -39.23 17.78 -17.58
CA PHE A 117 -38.70 18.41 -16.36
C PHE A 117 -39.40 19.74 -16.16
N GLN A 118 -39.86 19.99 -14.95
CA GLN A 118 -40.62 21.16 -14.58
C GLN A 118 -40.03 21.87 -13.38
N TYR A 119 -40.14 23.17 -13.36
CA TYR A 119 -39.94 23.98 -12.17
C TYR A 119 -41.32 24.31 -11.56
N CYS A 120 -41.57 23.75 -10.40
CA CYS A 120 -42.76 24.08 -9.64
C CYS A 120 -42.38 25.10 -8.57
N LYS A 121 -43.03 26.27 -8.58
CA LYS A 121 -42.76 27.29 -7.57
C LYS A 121 -43.11 26.73 -6.18
N PRO A 122 -42.16 26.81 -5.24
CA PRO A 122 -42.50 26.47 -3.86
C PRO A 122 -43.65 27.35 -3.36
N SER A 123 -44.59 26.77 -2.66
CA SER A 123 -45.67 27.54 -2.02
C SER A 123 -45.15 28.25 -0.75
N GLY A 124 -44.22 29.17 -0.91
CA GLY A 124 -43.61 29.93 0.16
C GLY A 124 -42.61 30.96 -0.42
N SER A 125 -42.46 32.08 0.24
CA SER A 125 -41.77 33.27 -0.28
C SER A 125 -40.23 33.26 -0.11
N GLY A 126 -39.63 32.09 0.18
CA GLY A 126 -38.19 32.04 0.51
C GLY A 126 -37.34 31.33 -0.54
N THR A 127 -36.21 31.93 -0.88
CA THR A 127 -35.09 31.27 -1.50
C THR A 127 -33.88 31.30 -0.57
N CYS A 128 -33.24 30.18 -0.32
CA CYS A 128 -32.00 30.16 0.42
C CYS A 128 -30.84 30.55 -0.52
N PRO A 129 -30.05 31.57 -0.19
CA PRO A 129 -28.87 31.90 -0.96
C PRO A 129 -27.84 30.75 -0.89
N GLY A 130 -27.06 30.57 -1.96
CA GLY A 130 -26.00 29.55 -1.99
C GLY A 130 -24.89 29.86 -0.98
N ILE A 131 -24.26 28.83 -0.45
CA ILE A 131 -23.12 28.90 0.48
C ILE A 131 -22.02 27.97 -0.01
N GLY A 132 -20.88 28.53 -0.42
CA GLY A 132 -19.75 27.74 -0.93
C GLY A 132 -20.14 26.92 -2.16
N ASN A 133 -19.98 25.60 -2.09
CA ASN A 133 -20.35 24.67 -3.17
C ASN A 133 -21.84 24.29 -3.20
N TYR A 134 -22.63 24.80 -2.25
CA TYR A 134 -24.06 24.54 -2.16
C TYR A 134 -24.83 25.66 -2.88
N PRO A 135 -25.47 25.39 -4.03
CA PRO A 135 -26.14 26.40 -4.80
C PRO A 135 -27.41 26.95 -4.10
N ALA A 136 -27.87 28.10 -4.56
CA ALA A 136 -29.13 28.66 -4.10
C ALA A 136 -30.31 27.76 -4.51
N VAL A 137 -31.24 27.51 -3.59
CA VAL A 137 -32.42 26.67 -3.80
C VAL A 137 -33.67 27.30 -3.17
N GLY A 138 -34.86 26.84 -3.57
CA GLY A 138 -36.11 27.27 -2.99
C GLY A 138 -36.36 26.68 -1.61
N GLU A 139 -37.32 27.31 -0.86
CA GLU A 139 -37.80 26.84 0.43
C GLU A 139 -38.26 25.37 0.36
N GLY A 140 -37.85 24.55 1.32
CA GLY A 140 -38.13 23.11 1.38
C GLY A 140 -37.35 22.22 0.41
N GLN A 141 -36.42 22.80 -0.35
CA GLN A 141 -35.51 22.03 -1.24
C GLN A 141 -34.18 21.75 -0.55
N ILE A 142 -33.46 20.77 -1.08
CA ILE A 142 -32.10 20.49 -0.70
C ILE A 142 -31.13 21.11 -1.71
N SER A 143 -30.04 21.69 -1.20
CA SER A 143 -28.95 22.21 -1.98
C SER A 143 -27.82 21.19 -2.03
N PRO A 144 -27.59 20.49 -3.16
CA PRO A 144 -26.59 19.43 -3.24
C PRO A 144 -25.21 19.96 -3.59
N ALA A 145 -24.19 19.24 -3.11
CA ALA A 145 -22.82 19.40 -3.51
C ALA A 145 -22.14 18.04 -3.67
N LYS A 146 -21.03 17.99 -4.40
CA LYS A 146 -20.23 16.76 -4.52
C LYS A 146 -19.74 16.30 -3.16
N CYS A 147 -19.73 15.00 -2.96
CA CYS A 147 -19.06 14.39 -1.83
C CYS A 147 -17.56 14.63 -1.87
N ALA A 148 -16.88 14.47 -0.74
CA ALA A 148 -15.43 14.49 -0.67
C ALA A 148 -14.80 13.40 -1.58
N GLU A 149 -13.53 13.58 -1.94
CA GLU A 149 -12.79 12.60 -2.73
C GLU A 149 -12.82 11.21 -2.07
N GLY A 150 -12.99 10.16 -2.87
CA GLY A 150 -13.16 8.79 -2.40
C GLY A 150 -14.60 8.39 -2.07
N PHE A 151 -15.55 9.33 -2.15
CA PHE A 151 -16.98 9.07 -1.99
C PHE A 151 -17.74 9.31 -3.29
N ARG A 152 -18.89 8.66 -3.43
CA ARG A 152 -19.89 8.88 -4.47
C ARG A 152 -21.16 9.40 -3.83
N GLY A 153 -22.07 9.93 -4.66
CA GLY A 153 -23.33 10.50 -4.19
C GLY A 153 -23.22 12.01 -4.05
N TYR A 154 -23.89 12.57 -3.07
CA TYR A 154 -23.90 13.99 -2.80
C TYR A 154 -24.03 14.30 -1.30
N SER A 155 -23.40 15.36 -0.87
CA SER A 155 -23.71 16.05 0.39
C SER A 155 -24.77 17.11 0.13
N TYR A 156 -25.53 17.49 1.15
CA TYR A 156 -26.58 18.47 0.96
C TYR A 156 -26.82 19.31 2.20
N ARG A 157 -27.49 20.44 1.95
CA ARG A 157 -28.08 21.30 2.98
C ARG A 157 -29.57 21.47 2.69
N GLU A 158 -30.38 21.53 3.71
CA GLU A 158 -31.83 21.78 3.60
C GLU A 158 -32.10 23.28 3.68
N CYS A 159 -33.02 23.75 2.86
CA CYS A 159 -33.47 25.14 2.87
C CYS A 159 -34.72 25.29 3.73
N HIS A 160 -34.62 26.02 4.85
CA HIS A 160 -35.70 26.35 5.72
C HIS A 160 -35.64 27.81 6.13
N ASP A 161 -36.77 28.49 6.09
CA ASP A 161 -36.92 29.91 6.49
C ASP A 161 -35.87 30.84 5.78
N GLY A 162 -35.57 30.54 4.52
CA GLY A 162 -34.64 31.33 3.71
C GLY A 162 -33.17 31.09 4.04
N VAL A 163 -32.80 30.07 4.82
CA VAL A 163 -31.43 29.76 5.23
C VAL A 163 -31.09 28.30 4.92
N LEU A 164 -29.89 28.08 4.39
CA LEU A 164 -29.33 26.72 4.26
C LEU A 164 -28.84 26.23 5.62
N GLY A 165 -29.39 25.13 6.10
CA GLY A 165 -28.99 24.45 7.33
C GLY A 165 -27.61 23.81 7.28
N ASP A 166 -27.33 22.90 8.22
CA ASP A 166 -26.06 22.20 8.32
C ASP A 166 -25.85 21.22 7.17
N VAL A 167 -24.57 20.88 6.90
CA VAL A 167 -24.18 19.89 5.89
C VAL A 167 -24.58 18.50 6.35
N LYS A 168 -25.31 17.79 5.50
CA LYS A 168 -25.64 16.38 5.63
C LYS A 168 -24.85 15.54 4.62
N ASN A 169 -24.23 14.45 5.09
CA ASN A 169 -23.39 13.56 4.30
C ASN A 169 -23.93 12.12 4.20
N ASP A 170 -25.15 11.88 4.64
CA ASP A 170 -25.80 10.57 4.67
C ASP A 170 -26.04 9.96 3.28
N LYS A 171 -25.91 10.77 2.22
CA LYS A 171 -25.96 10.34 0.83
C LYS A 171 -24.58 10.18 0.20
N CYS A 172 -23.51 10.34 0.96
CA CYS A 172 -22.15 10.08 0.50
C CYS A 172 -21.75 8.67 0.90
N GLU A 173 -21.57 7.83 -0.10
CA GLU A 173 -21.15 6.44 0.04
C GLU A 173 -19.69 6.29 -0.38
N TYR A 174 -18.95 5.35 0.22
CA TYR A 174 -17.60 5.04 -0.21
C TYR A 174 -17.59 4.55 -1.66
N LYS A 175 -16.60 5.00 -2.43
CA LYS A 175 -16.26 4.38 -3.71
C LYS A 175 -15.47 3.10 -3.44
N LEU A 176 -15.68 2.07 -4.26
CA LEU A 176 -14.95 0.81 -4.15
C LEU A 176 -13.43 1.07 -4.26
N PRO A 177 -12.60 0.53 -3.35
CA PRO A 177 -11.16 0.64 -3.47
C PRO A 177 -10.68 -0.14 -4.70
N THR A 178 -9.74 0.43 -5.45
CA THR A 178 -9.23 -0.19 -6.68
C THR A 178 -7.74 0.09 -6.85
N LYS A 179 -7.11 -0.68 -7.76
CA LYS A 179 -5.72 -0.48 -8.20
C LYS A 179 -4.71 -0.52 -7.06
N ILE A 180 -4.91 -1.42 -6.09
CA ILE A 180 -3.90 -1.65 -5.05
C ILE A 180 -2.65 -2.27 -5.67
N GLN A 181 -1.48 -1.68 -5.38
CA GLN A 181 -0.20 -2.13 -5.90
C GLN A 181 0.95 -1.68 -5.00
N TYR A 182 1.89 -2.58 -4.70
CA TYR A 182 3.17 -2.23 -4.10
C TYR A 182 4.15 -1.76 -5.18
N GLU A 183 5.17 -1.00 -4.80
CA GLU A 183 6.25 -0.60 -5.70
C GLU A 183 6.94 -1.83 -6.30
N ASN A 184 7.13 -2.86 -5.50
CA ASN A 184 7.60 -4.16 -5.95
C ASN A 184 6.70 -5.26 -5.38
N ASN A 185 5.96 -5.94 -6.25
CA ASN A 185 5.13 -7.08 -5.84
C ASN A 185 5.93 -8.39 -5.66
N ASN A 186 7.22 -8.41 -6.04
CA ASN A 186 8.11 -9.56 -5.88
C ASN A 186 9.19 -9.22 -4.84
N MET A 187 8.91 -9.52 -3.59
CA MET A 187 9.74 -9.12 -2.44
C MET A 187 10.73 -10.22 -2.08
N GLU A 188 12.02 -9.90 -2.11
CA GLU A 188 13.06 -10.77 -1.58
C GLU A 188 13.62 -10.15 -0.30
N PHE A 189 13.51 -10.86 0.80
CA PHE A 189 13.97 -10.42 2.11
C PHE A 189 15.16 -11.24 2.58
N VAL A 190 16.00 -10.62 3.40
CA VAL A 190 17.13 -11.30 4.04
C VAL A 190 16.73 -11.68 5.47
N MET A 191 16.90 -12.96 5.80
CA MET A 191 16.59 -13.49 7.13
C MET A 191 17.32 -12.71 8.22
N ASN A 192 16.62 -12.43 9.30
CA ASN A 192 17.12 -11.70 10.47
C ASN A 192 17.52 -10.23 10.22
N THR A 193 17.07 -9.60 9.14
CA THR A 193 17.19 -8.14 8.92
C THR A 193 15.83 -7.45 9.05
N GLU A 194 15.83 -6.18 9.44
CA GLU A 194 14.62 -5.35 9.42
C GLU A 194 14.27 -5.03 7.98
N VAL A 195 13.02 -5.32 7.61
CA VAL A 195 12.53 -5.12 6.24
C VAL A 195 11.23 -4.32 6.22
N SER A 196 10.97 -3.69 5.07
CA SER A 196 9.72 -3.01 4.76
C SER A 196 9.36 -3.22 3.29
N SER A 197 8.08 -3.48 3.03
CA SER A 197 7.53 -3.52 1.66
C SER A 197 7.30 -2.13 1.06
N GLY A 198 7.38 -1.07 1.86
CA GLY A 198 6.77 0.19 1.55
C GLY A 198 5.23 0.12 1.61
N ARG A 199 4.59 1.27 1.48
CA ARG A 199 3.13 1.37 1.45
C ARG A 199 2.61 1.12 0.04
N PRO A 200 1.52 0.36 -0.13
CA PRO A 200 0.91 0.21 -1.44
C PRO A 200 0.27 1.52 -1.92
N SER A 201 0.28 1.73 -3.21
CA SER A 201 -0.54 2.74 -3.89
C SER A 201 -1.92 2.17 -4.19
N TYR A 202 -2.95 3.00 -4.17
CA TYR A 202 -4.33 2.59 -4.45
C TYR A 202 -5.17 3.79 -4.87
N ARG A 203 -6.38 3.52 -5.37
CA ARG A 203 -7.42 4.52 -5.62
C ARG A 203 -8.57 4.34 -4.66
N ASN A 204 -9.19 5.44 -4.28
CA ASN A 204 -10.26 5.57 -3.30
C ASN A 204 -9.81 5.22 -1.89
N ILE A 205 -10.68 5.42 -0.92
CA ILE A 205 -10.37 5.27 0.49
C ILE A 205 -10.32 3.80 0.87
N ILE A 206 -9.29 3.39 1.60
CA ILE A 206 -9.19 2.09 2.25
C ILE A 206 -9.32 2.32 3.76
N THR A 207 -10.18 1.55 4.40
CA THR A 207 -10.39 1.60 5.84
C THR A 207 -9.59 0.54 6.58
N ARG A 208 -9.27 -0.57 5.90
CA ARG A 208 -8.51 -1.67 6.49
C ARG A 208 -7.78 -2.50 5.44
N PHE A 209 -6.56 -2.92 5.78
CA PHE A 209 -5.80 -3.95 5.08
C PHE A 209 -5.76 -5.23 5.92
N PHE A 210 -5.80 -6.39 5.27
CA PHE A 210 -5.69 -7.68 5.95
C PHE A 210 -5.15 -8.76 5.02
N MET A 211 -4.63 -9.84 5.61
CA MET A 211 -4.17 -11.00 4.85
C MET A 211 -5.36 -11.92 4.58
N GLN A 212 -5.35 -12.59 3.44
CA GLN A 212 -6.30 -13.66 3.19
C GLN A 212 -6.05 -14.81 4.18
N ASP A 213 -7.08 -15.25 4.90
CA ASP A 213 -7.03 -16.17 6.05
C ASP A 213 -6.27 -17.47 5.81
N SER A 214 -6.22 -17.96 4.57
CA SER A 214 -5.55 -19.21 4.22
C SER A 214 -4.02 -19.10 4.11
N THR A 215 -3.44 -17.88 4.20
CA THR A 215 -2.01 -17.68 3.92
C THR A 215 -1.42 -16.60 4.81
N PRO A 216 -1.11 -16.92 6.09
CA PRO A 216 -0.46 -15.99 7.00
C PRO A 216 0.93 -15.60 6.44
N LEU A 217 1.37 -14.38 6.77
CA LEU A 217 2.72 -13.91 6.45
C LEU A 217 3.78 -14.83 7.10
N PRO A 218 5.00 -14.85 6.55
CA PRO A 218 6.14 -15.53 7.17
C PRO A 218 6.37 -15.04 8.60
N ASP A 219 6.82 -15.95 9.48
CA ASP A 219 7.12 -15.62 10.87
C ASP A 219 8.11 -14.46 10.97
N GLY A 220 7.77 -13.49 11.83
CA GLY A 220 8.52 -12.27 12.04
C GLY A 220 8.12 -11.10 11.13
N LEU A 221 7.18 -11.30 10.18
CA LEU A 221 6.59 -10.24 9.38
C LEU A 221 5.16 -9.93 9.82
N THR A 222 4.80 -8.66 9.78
CA THR A 222 3.45 -8.18 10.11
C THR A 222 2.95 -7.20 9.07
N LEU A 223 1.65 -7.26 8.78
CA LEU A 223 0.95 -6.30 7.96
C LEU A 223 0.36 -5.20 8.86
N ASN A 224 0.61 -3.95 8.54
CA ASN A 224 -0.06 -2.84 9.18
C ASN A 224 -1.45 -2.66 8.57
N GLU A 225 -2.49 -2.85 9.36
CA GLU A 225 -3.89 -2.81 8.90
C GLU A 225 -4.35 -1.43 8.41
N GLN A 226 -3.71 -0.33 8.81
CA GLN A 226 -4.04 1.03 8.38
C GLN A 226 -3.28 1.47 7.16
N THR A 227 -2.04 1.03 7.00
CA THR A 227 -1.17 1.53 5.93
C THR A 227 -0.93 0.53 4.82
N GLY A 228 -1.22 -0.75 5.05
CA GLY A 228 -0.90 -1.84 4.13
C GLY A 228 0.58 -2.17 4.04
N GLU A 229 1.43 -1.56 4.86
CA GLU A 229 2.87 -1.81 4.88
C GLU A 229 3.18 -3.13 5.58
N ILE A 230 3.99 -3.99 4.96
CA ILE A 230 4.50 -5.22 5.56
C ILE A 230 5.89 -4.91 6.13
N THR A 231 6.06 -5.08 7.43
CA THR A 231 7.32 -4.80 8.13
C THR A 231 7.67 -5.93 9.08
N GLY A 232 8.91 -5.93 9.54
CA GLY A 232 9.38 -6.85 10.57
C GLY A 232 10.73 -7.46 10.24
N LYS A 233 11.00 -8.59 10.88
CA LYS A 233 12.28 -9.29 10.82
C LYS A 233 12.01 -10.78 10.57
N PRO A 234 12.06 -11.26 9.31
CA PRO A 234 11.75 -12.65 9.02
C PRO A 234 12.78 -13.57 9.69
N ILE A 235 12.32 -14.60 10.40
CA ILE A 235 13.16 -15.48 11.22
C ILE A 235 13.40 -16.87 10.60
N ALA A 236 12.76 -17.17 9.48
CA ALA A 236 12.88 -18.45 8.78
C ALA A 236 13.10 -18.25 7.29
N LEU A 237 13.81 -19.17 6.66
CA LEU A 237 13.97 -19.21 5.19
C LEU A 237 12.63 -19.55 4.54
N LEU A 238 12.35 -18.92 3.40
CA LEU A 238 11.16 -19.16 2.62
C LEU A 238 11.49 -19.17 1.13
N ASN A 239 11.16 -20.24 0.46
CA ASN A 239 11.13 -20.25 -1.01
C ASN A 239 10.00 -19.31 -1.48
N THR A 240 10.13 -18.77 -2.69
CA THR A 240 9.14 -17.86 -3.27
C THR A 240 7.72 -18.43 -3.11
N LYS A 241 6.87 -17.69 -2.38
CA LYS A 241 5.48 -18.04 -2.13
C LYS A 241 4.60 -16.83 -2.38
N THR A 242 3.41 -17.07 -2.95
CA THR A 242 2.42 -16.03 -3.21
C THR A 242 1.54 -15.82 -1.99
N PHE A 243 1.30 -14.55 -1.68
CA PHE A 243 0.42 -14.07 -0.62
C PHE A 243 -0.58 -13.10 -1.22
N THR A 244 -1.77 -13.03 -0.65
CA THR A 244 -2.80 -12.08 -1.08
C THR A 244 -3.07 -11.08 0.04
N VAL A 245 -2.79 -9.82 -0.24
CA VAL A 245 -3.18 -8.70 0.62
C VAL A 245 -4.53 -8.19 0.13
N ARG A 246 -5.49 -8.14 1.02
CA ARG A 246 -6.81 -7.56 0.79
C ARG A 246 -6.91 -6.20 1.42
N ALA A 247 -7.74 -5.36 0.85
CA ALA A 247 -8.05 -4.02 1.34
C ALA A 247 -9.54 -3.75 1.16
N GLU A 248 -10.18 -3.20 2.16
CA GLU A 248 -11.63 -3.02 2.20
C GLU A 248 -12.02 -1.61 2.63
N ASN A 249 -13.24 -1.26 2.25
CA ASN A 249 -14.03 -0.19 2.84
C ASN A 249 -15.52 -0.61 2.84
N PRO A 250 -16.45 0.20 3.37
CA PRO A 250 -17.88 -0.14 3.37
C PRO A 250 -18.51 -0.41 1.99
N ALA A 251 -17.90 0.01 0.89
CA ALA A 251 -18.37 -0.29 -0.46
C ALA A 251 -17.95 -1.67 -0.98
N GLY A 252 -16.94 -2.28 -0.36
CA GLY A 252 -16.42 -3.60 -0.75
C GLY A 252 -14.91 -3.70 -0.62
N GLU A 253 -14.33 -4.71 -1.26
CA GLU A 253 -12.92 -5.06 -1.14
C GLU A 253 -12.21 -5.14 -2.49
N THR A 254 -10.90 -4.99 -2.44
CA THR A 254 -9.96 -5.26 -3.53
C THR A 254 -8.78 -6.07 -3.01
N TYR A 255 -7.95 -6.58 -3.88
CA TYR A 255 -6.78 -7.37 -3.48
C TYR A 255 -5.61 -7.18 -4.42
N VAL A 256 -4.43 -7.53 -3.93
CA VAL A 256 -3.19 -7.66 -4.71
C VAL A 256 -2.46 -8.94 -4.32
N ALA A 257 -1.96 -9.63 -5.32
CA ALA A 257 -1.06 -10.76 -5.13
C ALA A 257 0.38 -10.24 -5.07
N ILE A 258 1.11 -10.67 -4.03
CA ILE A 258 2.54 -10.40 -3.86
C ILE A 258 3.27 -11.72 -3.71
N THR A 259 4.53 -11.78 -4.11
CA THR A 259 5.40 -12.91 -3.82
C THR A 259 6.43 -12.51 -2.79
N ILE A 260 6.66 -13.36 -1.81
CA ILE A 260 7.69 -13.17 -0.79
C ILE A 260 8.62 -14.37 -0.81
N SER A 261 9.91 -14.11 -0.81
CA SER A 261 10.97 -15.07 -0.53
C SER A 261 11.86 -14.55 0.59
N VAL A 262 12.39 -15.45 1.41
CA VAL A 262 13.35 -15.12 2.47
C VAL A 262 14.59 -15.97 2.28
N ARG A 263 15.70 -15.32 2.02
CA ARG A 263 16.99 -15.96 1.83
C ARG A 263 17.94 -15.70 2.99
N LYS A 264 18.97 -16.53 3.08
CA LYS A 264 20.12 -16.26 3.94
C LYS A 264 20.90 -15.05 3.39
N GLY A 265 21.39 -14.18 4.27
CA GLY A 265 22.29 -13.12 3.88
C GLY A 265 23.62 -13.67 3.38
N TYR A 266 24.29 -12.94 2.53
CA TYR A 266 25.62 -13.28 2.04
C TYR A 266 26.47 -12.03 1.80
N CYS A 267 27.78 -12.20 1.92
CA CYS A 267 28.75 -11.20 1.55
C CYS A 267 29.08 -11.32 0.06
N MET A 268 29.05 -10.21 -0.64
CA MET A 268 29.45 -10.15 -2.05
C MET A 268 30.95 -10.46 -2.22
N PRO A 269 31.35 -11.01 -3.36
CA PRO A 269 32.77 -11.20 -3.65
C PRO A 269 33.57 -9.90 -3.52
N GLU A 270 34.68 -9.96 -2.79
CA GLU A 270 35.56 -8.81 -2.61
C GLU A 270 37.04 -9.24 -2.59
N GLY A 271 37.81 -8.78 -3.56
CA GLY A 271 39.22 -9.13 -3.73
C GLY A 271 39.40 -10.63 -4.01
N VAL A 272 40.03 -11.33 -3.06
CA VAL A 272 40.30 -12.78 -3.16
C VAL A 272 39.26 -13.66 -2.50
N PHE A 273 38.26 -13.04 -1.87
CA PHE A 273 37.20 -13.74 -1.19
C PHE A 273 35.96 -13.84 -2.06
N GLU A 274 35.48 -15.05 -2.25
CA GLU A 274 34.28 -15.36 -3.00
C GLU A 274 33.03 -15.09 -2.18
N ARG A 275 31.86 -15.14 -2.84
CA ARG A 275 30.56 -15.06 -2.16
C ARG A 275 30.51 -16.05 -0.99
N THR A 276 30.18 -15.56 0.19
CA THR A 276 30.16 -16.35 1.42
C THR A 276 28.90 -16.02 2.23
N ASP A 277 28.21 -17.04 2.70
CA ASP A 277 26.99 -16.86 3.45
C ASP A 277 27.26 -16.29 4.85
N VAL A 278 26.29 -15.53 5.38
CA VAL A 278 26.33 -15.00 6.75
C VAL A 278 26.50 -16.14 7.75
N GLY A 279 27.45 -15.94 8.68
CA GLY A 279 27.86 -16.94 9.68
C GLY A 279 29.01 -17.84 9.23
N GLU A 280 29.45 -17.74 7.99
CA GLU A 280 30.58 -18.47 7.46
C GLU A 280 31.84 -17.61 7.38
N THR A 281 32.98 -18.28 7.25
CA THR A 281 34.29 -17.63 7.12
C THR A 281 34.93 -18.09 5.82
N ALA A 282 35.16 -17.15 4.90
CA ALA A 282 35.93 -17.40 3.70
C ALA A 282 37.41 -17.59 4.07
N VAL A 283 38.03 -18.59 3.48
CA VAL A 283 39.46 -18.90 3.67
C VAL A 283 40.15 -18.89 2.32
N TYR A 284 41.09 -17.98 2.17
CA TYR A 284 41.94 -17.88 0.98
C TYR A 284 43.30 -18.50 1.21
N GLN A 285 43.70 -19.46 0.39
CA GLN A 285 45.02 -20.12 0.42
C GLN A 285 45.99 -19.28 -0.39
N CYS A 286 46.99 -18.72 0.26
CA CYS A 286 47.96 -17.82 -0.41
C CYS A 286 48.78 -18.51 -1.49
N ALA A 287 48.93 -19.83 -1.43
CA ALA A 287 49.62 -20.64 -2.45
C ALA A 287 48.95 -20.52 -3.83
N LEU A 288 47.69 -20.12 -3.93
CA LEU A 288 46.98 -19.88 -5.19
C LEU A 288 47.55 -18.66 -5.95
N GLN A 289 48.28 -17.76 -5.30
CA GLN A 289 48.96 -16.62 -5.92
C GLN A 289 50.39 -16.95 -6.40
N GLY A 290 50.82 -18.20 -6.30
CA GLY A 290 52.15 -18.62 -6.66
C GLY A 290 53.04 -18.89 -5.44
N SER A 291 54.30 -18.38 -5.42
CA SER A 291 55.26 -18.64 -4.34
C SER A 291 54.97 -17.89 -3.06
N TYR A 292 53.72 -18.05 -2.51
CA TYR A 292 53.30 -17.50 -1.23
C TYR A 292 52.90 -18.62 -0.27
N VAL A 293 53.00 -18.38 1.03
CA VAL A 293 52.53 -19.27 2.09
C VAL A 293 51.64 -18.49 3.06
N GLY A 294 50.77 -19.24 3.74
CA GLY A 294 49.82 -18.70 4.69
C GLY A 294 48.40 -18.76 4.18
N THR A 295 47.51 -18.21 4.97
CA THR A 295 46.09 -18.13 4.69
C THR A 295 45.55 -16.77 5.14
N GLN A 296 44.61 -16.26 4.39
CA GLN A 296 43.76 -15.14 4.83
C GLN A 296 42.35 -15.65 5.09
N LYS A 297 41.75 -15.12 6.12
CA LYS A 297 40.40 -15.47 6.54
C LYS A 297 39.58 -14.21 6.69
N ARG A 298 38.30 -14.26 6.28
CA ARG A 298 37.39 -13.16 6.45
C ARG A 298 36.00 -13.70 6.80
N ALA A 299 35.45 -13.30 7.92
CA ALA A 299 34.12 -13.73 8.33
C ALA A 299 33.06 -12.84 7.68
N CYS A 300 31.98 -13.48 7.21
CA CYS A 300 30.77 -12.82 6.76
C CYS A 300 29.77 -12.75 7.90
N VAL A 301 29.41 -11.56 8.34
CA VAL A 301 28.44 -11.33 9.43
C VAL A 301 27.19 -10.64 8.88
N LEU A 302 26.09 -10.75 9.61
CA LEU A 302 24.88 -10.06 9.25
C LEU A 302 25.07 -8.55 9.46
N GLY A 303 24.93 -7.79 8.39
CA GLY A 303 24.84 -6.33 8.40
C GLY A 303 23.40 -5.83 8.52
N LYS A 304 23.18 -4.56 8.21
CA LYS A 304 21.85 -3.95 8.30
C LYS A 304 20.88 -4.46 7.23
N ARG A 305 21.34 -4.75 6.03
CA ARG A 305 20.52 -5.17 4.88
C ARG A 305 20.85 -6.54 4.33
N ASP A 306 22.13 -6.92 4.40
CA ASP A 306 22.67 -8.19 3.91
C ASP A 306 23.96 -8.54 4.65
N GLY A 307 24.74 -9.50 4.16
CA GLY A 307 26.03 -9.83 4.73
C GLY A 307 27.05 -8.70 4.60
N GLU A 308 27.86 -8.48 5.61
CA GLU A 308 28.97 -7.55 5.65
C GLU A 308 30.25 -8.25 6.01
N TRP A 309 31.34 -7.96 5.28
CA TRP A 309 32.63 -8.52 5.57
C TRP A 309 33.27 -7.92 6.81
N GLN A 310 33.68 -8.76 7.75
CA GLN A 310 34.57 -8.33 8.79
C GLN A 310 35.98 -8.06 8.27
N LYS A 311 36.84 -7.46 9.10
CA LYS A 311 38.24 -7.22 8.76
C LYS A 311 38.94 -8.55 8.50
N ALA A 312 39.70 -8.62 7.39
CA ALA A 312 40.49 -9.79 7.06
C ALA A 312 41.56 -10.06 8.13
N SER A 313 41.76 -11.31 8.45
CA SER A 313 42.81 -11.83 9.37
C SER A 313 43.71 -12.82 8.66
N GLY A 314 44.90 -13.09 9.25
CA GLY A 314 45.91 -13.94 8.62
C GLY A 314 46.83 -13.14 7.72
N PHE A 315 47.73 -13.83 7.04
CA PHE A 315 48.72 -13.20 6.20
C PHE A 315 49.08 -14.10 5.01
N CYS A 316 49.52 -13.47 3.93
CA CYS A 316 50.19 -14.10 2.80
C CYS A 316 51.62 -13.58 2.74
N MET A 317 52.58 -14.47 2.85
CA MET A 317 53.99 -14.11 2.83
C MET A 317 54.72 -14.78 1.67
N PRO A 318 55.49 -14.03 0.87
CA PRO A 318 56.33 -14.64 -0.17
C PRO A 318 57.33 -15.64 0.42
N VAL A 319 57.43 -16.81 -0.16
CA VAL A 319 58.40 -17.85 0.26
C VAL A 319 59.80 -17.27 0.37
N LEU A 320 60.21 -16.41 -0.58
CA LEU A 320 61.53 -15.76 -0.56
C LEU A 320 61.75 -14.91 0.70
N THR A 321 60.70 -14.26 1.20
CA THR A 321 60.78 -13.48 2.45
C THR A 321 61.01 -14.38 3.65
N ILE A 322 60.33 -15.53 3.72
CA ILE A 322 60.56 -16.53 4.78
C ILE A 322 61.95 -17.07 4.73
N VAL A 323 62.46 -17.45 3.54
CA VAL A 323 63.84 -17.93 3.37
C VAL A 323 64.82 -16.87 3.87
N ARG A 324 64.62 -15.59 3.54
CA ARG A 324 65.46 -14.50 4.05
C ARG A 324 65.46 -14.40 5.55
N ILE A 325 64.25 -14.45 6.16
CA ILE A 325 64.12 -14.40 7.65
C ILE A 325 64.85 -15.59 8.28
N VAL A 326 64.65 -16.82 7.75
CA VAL A 326 65.30 -18.02 8.26
C VAL A 326 66.81 -17.91 8.15
N VAL A 327 67.34 -17.44 7.01
CA VAL A 327 68.79 -17.23 6.86
C VAL A 327 69.32 -16.21 7.87
N VAL A 328 68.61 -15.08 8.04
CA VAL A 328 69.03 -14.07 9.06
C VAL A 328 69.05 -14.67 10.46
N VAL A 329 68.01 -15.43 10.84
CA VAL A 329 67.94 -16.09 12.12
C VAL A 329 69.10 -17.08 12.32
N ILE A 330 69.38 -17.89 11.33
CA ILE A 330 70.50 -18.84 11.35
C ILE A 330 71.86 -18.11 11.55
N VAL A 331 72.07 -17.01 10.79
CA VAL A 331 73.25 -16.19 10.93
C VAL A 331 73.37 -15.59 12.34
N LEU A 332 72.26 -15.06 12.88
CA LEU A 332 72.23 -14.52 14.24
C LEU A 332 72.55 -15.59 15.30
N ILE A 333 71.98 -16.80 15.16
CA ILE A 333 72.29 -17.94 16.05
C ILE A 333 73.78 -18.31 15.90
N ALA A 334 74.31 -18.40 14.69
CA ALA A 334 75.71 -18.69 14.48
C ALA A 334 76.64 -17.64 15.10
N VAL A 335 76.32 -16.36 14.97
CA VAL A 335 77.04 -15.26 15.64
C VAL A 335 76.99 -15.38 17.18
N VAL A 336 75.80 -15.65 17.77
CA VAL A 336 75.64 -15.86 19.19
C VAL A 336 76.46 -17.06 19.65
N VAL A 337 76.37 -18.18 18.97
CA VAL A 337 77.18 -19.38 19.30
C VAL A 337 78.68 -19.09 19.17
N PHE A 338 79.11 -18.41 18.11
CA PHE A 338 80.48 -17.99 17.94
C PHE A 338 80.98 -17.08 19.10
N LEU A 339 80.17 -16.09 19.51
CA LEU A 339 80.48 -15.22 20.64
C LEU A 339 80.56 -16.00 21.96
N LEU A 340 79.62 -16.95 22.19
CA LEU A 340 79.66 -17.83 23.36
C LEU A 340 80.87 -18.75 23.39
N LEU A 341 81.30 -19.31 22.24
CA LEU A 341 82.48 -20.11 22.14
C LEU A 341 83.75 -19.28 22.38
N ARG A 342 83.78 -18.05 21.82
CA ARG A 342 84.89 -17.10 22.03
C ARG A 342 85.05 -16.65 23.46
N THR A 343 83.95 -16.49 24.22
CA THR A 343 83.94 -16.18 25.65
C THR A 343 84.39 -17.38 26.51
N ARG A 344 84.06 -18.63 26.07
CA ARG A 344 84.56 -19.85 26.74
C ARG A 344 86.02 -20.05 26.51
N SER A 345 86.58 -19.73 25.38
CA SER A 345 88.00 -19.83 25.02
C SER A 345 88.85 -18.83 25.91
N LYS A 346 88.29 -17.68 26.26
CA LYS A 346 88.95 -16.71 27.12
C LYS A 346 88.98 -17.08 28.64
N LYS A 347 88.14 -18.06 29.07
CA LYS A 347 88.13 -18.55 30.47
C LYS A 347 88.99 -19.77 30.70
N ALA A 348 89.65 -20.30 29.69
CA ALA A 348 90.54 -21.47 29.82
C ALA A 348 92.03 -21.13 30.17
N VAL A 349 92.39 -19.84 30.29
CA VAL A 349 93.74 -19.44 30.65
C VAL A 349 93.60 -18.52 31.88
N GLY A 350 93.59 -19.08 33.07
CA GLY A 350 93.70 -18.30 34.31
C GLY A 350 93.27 -19.06 35.57
N GLY A 351 94.27 -19.77 36.23
CA GLY A 351 94.37 -19.85 37.66
C GLY A 351 93.65 -20.99 38.42
N VAL A 352 94.36 -21.99 38.64
CA VAL A 352 94.25 -22.93 39.79
C VAL A 352 94.33 -22.19 41.13
N LYS A 353 93.46 -22.49 42.08
CA LYS A 353 93.45 -22.51 43.57
C LYS A 353 92.04 -22.38 44.07
N GLY A 354 91.45 -23.23 44.85
CA GLY A 354 91.82 -24.00 45.98
C GLY A 354 90.58 -24.02 46.90
N LYS A 355 90.10 -25.21 47.23
CA LYS A 355 89.38 -25.62 48.47
C LYS A 355 88.25 -24.72 49.05
N ALA A 356 87.02 -25.25 49.16
CA ALA A 356 86.53 -25.81 50.43
C ALA A 356 85.08 -26.34 50.29
N VAL A 357 84.88 -27.47 50.87
CA VAL A 357 83.66 -28.23 51.14
C VAL A 357 82.71 -27.46 52.08
N LYS A 358 81.45 -27.52 51.83
CA LYS A 358 80.45 -27.78 52.87
C LYS A 358 79.07 -28.18 52.29
N THR A 359 78.69 -29.30 52.77
CA THR A 359 77.44 -30.06 52.69
C THR A 359 76.23 -29.33 53.27
N ALA A 360 75.10 -29.81 52.85
CA ALA A 360 73.75 -29.93 53.49
C ALA A 360 72.74 -29.02 52.89
N ALA A 361 71.59 -29.41 52.62
CA ALA A 361 70.60 -30.41 52.94
C ALA A 361 69.31 -30.14 52.22
N ALA A 362 68.63 -31.17 51.89
CA ALA A 362 67.30 -31.27 51.32
C ALA A 362 66.21 -30.47 52.05
N LYS A 363 65.20 -30.01 51.28
CA LYS A 363 63.82 -30.19 51.73
C LYS A 363 62.81 -30.11 50.57
N LYS A 364 62.10 -31.11 50.56
CA LYS A 364 60.85 -31.51 49.82
C LYS A 364 59.69 -30.53 49.89
N THR A 365 58.84 -30.80 48.91
CA THR A 365 57.38 -30.78 49.00
C THR A 365 56.73 -29.42 48.72
N ALA A 366 55.66 -29.30 47.96
CA ALA A 366 54.52 -30.19 47.60
C ALA A 366 53.70 -29.63 46.48
N THR A 367 53.09 -30.51 45.79
CA THR A 367 51.96 -30.47 44.86
C THR A 367 50.78 -29.72 45.46
N LYS A 368 50.08 -28.93 44.64
CA LYS A 368 48.63 -28.83 44.76
C LYS A 368 47.96 -28.56 43.40
N THR A 369 47.31 -29.54 42.89
CA THR A 369 46.24 -29.58 41.94
C THR A 369 44.98 -28.99 42.58
N VAL A 370 44.25 -28.13 41.91
CA VAL A 370 42.79 -28.02 42.07
C VAL A 370 42.16 -27.70 40.71
N THR A 371 41.33 -28.61 40.31
CA THR A 371 40.24 -28.56 39.36
C THR A 371 39.10 -27.69 39.88
N VAL A 372 38.47 -26.89 39.05
CA VAL A 372 37.03 -26.92 38.69
C VAL A 372 36.88 -26.16 37.38
#